data_34072d2892d5aa32acebb027595cf139
#
_entry.id   34072d2892d5aa32acebb027595cf139
#
_cell.length_a   1.000
_cell.length_b   1.000
_cell.length_c   1.000
_cell.angle_alpha   90.00
_cell.angle_beta   90.00
_cell.angle_gamma   90.00
#
_symmetry.space_group_name_H-M   'P 1'
#
loop_
_entity.id
_entity.type
_entity.pdbx_description
1 polymer ?
#
loop_
_entity_poly.entity_id
_entity_poly.type
_entity_poly.pdbx_seq_one_letter_code
_entity_poly.pdbx_strand_id
1 'polypeptide(L)'
;MDLSPYTISDIKNCFLNLDLEFTLEKENIFKILLSKSYLVPNIRGNINSLRDYILKWDIKYKKGYENRPSKKTSIKSSTIPDRAVKYIFGLLVNGDETLLSDAEMHHSKFMKIENLVGSLIEEYLSEKLKYKNWYCAWGESIKSVDFYSVNGDLLQVKTSDNLENSSSSKVREG
;
A
#
# COMPACT_ATOMS: atom_id res chain seq x y z
N MET A 1 -16.27 -1.45 3.99
CA MET A 1 -16.64 -1.53 5.43
C MET A 1 -16.74 -0.13 5.96
N ASP A 2 -17.85 0.21 6.60
CA ASP A 2 -17.98 1.46 7.35
C ASP A 2 -17.54 1.21 8.80
N LEU A 3 -16.62 2.03 9.32
CA LEU A 3 -16.13 1.95 10.69
C LEU A 3 -16.81 2.98 11.61
N SER A 4 -17.65 3.88 11.10
CA SER A 4 -18.29 4.95 11.88
C SER A 4 -19.13 4.49 13.08
N PRO A 5 -19.75 3.28 13.07
CA PRO A 5 -20.50 2.80 14.23
C PRO A 5 -19.63 2.33 15.41
N TYR A 6 -18.31 2.20 15.21
CA TYR A 6 -17.42 1.59 16.19
C TYR A 6 -16.55 2.62 16.91
N THR A 7 -16.16 2.28 18.12
CA THR A 7 -15.19 3.03 18.92
C THR A 7 -13.82 2.35 18.88
N ILE A 8 -12.78 3.07 19.34
CA ILE A 8 -11.44 2.47 19.50
C ILE A 8 -11.45 1.29 20.48
N SER A 9 -12.34 1.33 21.48
CA SER A 9 -12.51 0.24 22.44
C SER A 9 -13.09 -1.01 21.77
N ASP A 10 -14.06 -0.85 20.86
CA ASP A 10 -14.62 -1.98 20.09
C ASP A 10 -13.57 -2.62 19.21
N ILE A 11 -12.75 -1.79 18.55
CA ILE A 11 -11.61 -2.27 17.74
C ILE A 11 -10.64 -3.06 18.61
N LYS A 12 -10.21 -2.49 19.75
CA LYS A 12 -9.28 -3.15 20.68
C LYS A 12 -9.83 -4.49 21.18
N ASN A 13 -11.08 -4.51 21.62
CA ASN A 13 -11.73 -5.74 22.07
C ASN A 13 -11.80 -6.79 20.96
N CYS A 14 -12.05 -6.37 19.71
CA CYS A 14 -12.07 -7.27 18.58
C CYS A 14 -10.68 -7.88 18.30
N PHE A 15 -9.60 -7.11 18.39
CA PHE A 15 -8.23 -7.63 18.31
C PHE A 15 -7.96 -8.66 19.41
N LEU A 16 -8.33 -8.36 20.67
CA LEU A 16 -8.16 -9.28 21.81
C LEU A 16 -8.95 -10.58 21.60
N ASN A 17 -10.20 -10.50 21.15
CA ASN A 17 -11.04 -11.67 20.88
C ASN A 17 -10.55 -12.53 19.70
N LEU A 18 -9.67 -12.00 18.88
CA LEU A 18 -9.03 -12.69 17.77
C LEU A 18 -7.64 -13.23 18.14
N ASP A 19 -7.20 -13.03 19.38
CA ASP A 19 -5.82 -13.32 19.81
C ASP A 19 -4.76 -12.62 18.96
N LEU A 20 -5.06 -11.37 18.56
CA LEU A 20 -4.19 -10.52 17.75
C LEU A 20 -3.58 -9.43 18.63
N GLU A 21 -2.31 -9.14 18.38
CA GLU A 21 -1.62 -8.04 19.05
C GLU A 21 -2.15 -6.68 18.57
N PHE A 22 -2.54 -5.81 19.52
CA PHE A 22 -2.99 -4.44 19.28
C PHE A 22 -1.92 -3.45 19.76
N THR A 23 -0.95 -3.18 18.88
CA THR A 23 0.18 -2.27 19.16
C THR A 23 -0.25 -0.81 19.13
N LEU A 24 0.61 0.08 19.65
CA LEU A 24 0.39 1.52 19.60
C LEU A 24 0.26 2.05 18.15
N GLU A 25 1.05 1.48 17.22
CA GLU A 25 0.97 1.83 15.80
C GLU A 25 -0.41 1.50 15.23
N LYS A 26 -0.94 0.31 15.53
CA LYS A 26 -2.28 -0.10 15.07
C LYS A 26 -3.37 0.77 15.71
N GLU A 27 -3.24 1.09 16.98
CA GLU A 27 -4.17 1.98 17.67
C GLU A 27 -4.24 3.35 16.99
N ASN A 28 -3.08 3.95 16.67
CA ASN A 28 -3.01 5.24 15.98
C ASN A 28 -3.62 5.18 14.58
N ILE A 29 -3.37 4.09 13.83
CA ILE A 29 -4.02 3.87 12.53
C ILE A 29 -5.55 3.86 12.70
N PHE A 30 -6.08 3.07 13.62
CA PHE A 30 -7.52 3.00 13.79
C PHE A 30 -8.15 4.29 14.31
N LYS A 31 -7.46 5.09 15.12
CA LYS A 31 -7.91 6.45 15.48
C LYS A 31 -8.06 7.33 14.22
N ILE A 32 -7.11 7.25 13.29
CA ILE A 32 -7.18 7.97 12.00
C ILE A 32 -8.36 7.46 11.16
N LEU A 33 -8.51 6.14 11.02
CA LEU A 33 -9.58 5.55 10.22
C LEU A 33 -10.99 5.85 10.77
N LEU A 34 -11.13 5.93 12.09
CA LEU A 34 -12.38 6.30 12.75
C LEU A 34 -12.71 7.79 12.58
N SER A 35 -11.69 8.65 12.56
CA SER A 35 -11.88 10.10 12.36
C SER A 35 -12.05 10.50 10.89
N LYS A 36 -11.49 9.69 9.95
CA LYS A 36 -11.44 9.97 8.51
C LYS A 36 -11.88 8.73 7.72
N SER A 37 -13.18 8.49 7.65
CA SER A 37 -13.76 7.26 7.05
C SER A 37 -13.36 7.02 5.58
N TYR A 38 -13.07 8.08 4.81
CA TYR A 38 -12.61 7.97 3.43
C TYR A 38 -11.21 7.35 3.28
N LEU A 39 -10.45 7.28 4.36
CA LEU A 39 -9.13 6.62 4.43
C LEU A 39 -9.19 5.13 4.76
N VAL A 40 -10.38 4.60 5.06
CA VAL A 40 -10.56 3.18 5.33
C VAL A 40 -10.19 2.38 4.07
N PRO A 41 -9.19 1.49 4.15
CA PRO A 41 -8.74 0.73 2.98
C PRO A 41 -9.80 -0.26 2.51
N ASN A 42 -9.91 -0.39 1.20
CA ASN A 42 -10.74 -1.43 0.61
C ASN A 42 -10.03 -2.78 0.70
N ILE A 43 -10.62 -3.72 1.42
CA ILE A 43 -10.07 -5.06 1.61
C ILE A 43 -10.89 -6.05 0.78
N ARG A 44 -10.22 -6.82 -0.08
CA ARG A 44 -10.87 -7.77 -0.99
C ARG A 44 -11.50 -8.96 -0.24
N GLY A 45 -12.60 -9.43 -0.80
CA GLY A 45 -13.36 -10.61 -0.32
C GLY A 45 -14.53 -10.25 0.58
N ASN A 46 -15.31 -11.26 1.00
CA ASN A 46 -16.49 -11.05 1.82
C ASN A 46 -16.10 -10.54 3.21
N ILE A 47 -16.68 -9.41 3.60
CA ILE A 47 -16.52 -8.77 4.90
C ILE A 47 -17.93 -8.50 5.42
N ASN A 48 -18.38 -9.34 6.34
CA ASN A 48 -19.73 -9.30 6.88
C ASN A 48 -19.75 -8.75 8.32
N SER A 49 -18.58 -8.60 8.94
CA SER A 49 -18.45 -8.17 10.34
C SER A 49 -17.17 -7.37 10.57
N LEU A 50 -17.13 -6.65 11.69
CA LEU A 50 -15.92 -6.02 12.19
C LEU A 50 -14.78 -7.04 12.36
N ARG A 51 -15.12 -8.24 12.84
CA ARG A 51 -14.17 -9.34 13.03
C ARG A 51 -13.48 -9.73 11.71
N ASP A 52 -14.25 -9.90 10.64
CA ASP A 52 -13.72 -10.26 9.32
C ASP A 52 -12.81 -9.17 8.79
N TYR A 53 -13.21 -7.90 8.97
CA TYR A 53 -12.45 -6.76 8.56
C TYR A 53 -11.09 -6.69 9.28
N ILE A 54 -11.09 -6.75 10.61
CA ILE A 54 -9.87 -6.66 11.42
C ILE A 54 -8.92 -7.81 11.11
N LEU A 55 -9.43 -9.04 11.00
CA LEU A 55 -8.58 -10.18 10.66
C LEU A 55 -7.86 -9.99 9.33
N LYS A 56 -8.58 -9.59 8.28
CA LYS A 56 -8.00 -9.36 6.95
C LYS A 56 -7.11 -8.15 6.92
N TRP A 57 -7.46 -7.10 7.65
CA TRP A 57 -6.65 -5.90 7.78
C TRP A 57 -5.30 -6.21 8.46
N ASP A 58 -5.31 -6.95 9.55
CA ASP A 58 -4.09 -7.34 10.29
C ASP A 58 -3.17 -8.23 9.45
N ILE A 59 -3.75 -9.19 8.70
CA ILE A 59 -2.99 -10.00 7.74
C ILE A 59 -2.34 -9.11 6.68
N LYS A 60 -3.07 -8.13 6.13
CA LYS A 60 -2.54 -7.20 5.12
C LYS A 60 -1.42 -6.33 5.68
N TYR A 61 -1.59 -5.79 6.88
CA TYR A 61 -0.58 -5.00 7.60
C TYR A 61 0.70 -5.79 7.85
N LYS A 62 0.59 -6.99 8.44
CA LYS A 62 1.72 -7.89 8.72
C LYS A 62 2.44 -8.28 7.43
N LYS A 63 1.69 -8.67 6.42
CA LYS A 63 2.26 -9.03 5.10
C LYS A 63 3.01 -7.86 4.46
N GLY A 64 2.51 -6.63 4.59
CA GLY A 64 3.19 -5.42 4.13
C GLY A 64 4.54 -5.25 4.85
N TYR A 65 4.54 -5.39 6.16
CA TYR A 65 5.76 -5.30 6.99
C TYR A 65 6.77 -6.41 6.67
N GLU A 66 6.33 -7.64 6.47
CA GLU A 66 7.19 -8.79 6.16
C GLU A 66 7.74 -8.75 4.72
N ASN A 67 7.01 -8.12 3.80
CA ASN A 67 7.41 -7.99 2.40
C ASN A 67 8.35 -6.82 2.10
N ARG A 68 8.91 -6.17 3.11
CA ARG A 68 9.91 -5.11 2.93
C ARG A 68 11.11 -5.61 2.10
N PRO A 69 11.75 -4.73 1.31
CA PRO A 69 12.91 -5.11 0.48
C PRO A 69 14.01 -5.83 1.25
N SER A 70 14.36 -5.36 2.46
CA SER A 70 15.39 -5.98 3.32
C SER A 70 15.04 -7.39 3.80
N LYS A 71 13.76 -7.78 3.78
CA LYS A 71 13.28 -9.11 4.17
C LYS A 71 13.08 -10.06 2.98
N LYS A 72 13.06 -9.54 1.76
CA LYS A 72 12.86 -10.35 0.55
C LYS A 72 14.17 -11.01 0.14
N THR A 73 14.18 -12.34 0.08
CA THR A 73 15.29 -13.14 -0.46
C THR A 73 15.28 -13.21 -1.99
N SER A 74 14.16 -12.90 -2.62
CA SER A 74 14.01 -12.83 -4.07
C SER A 74 12.91 -11.87 -4.49
N ILE A 75 13.15 -11.10 -5.54
CA ILE A 75 12.16 -10.22 -6.15
C ILE A 75 11.33 -11.04 -7.13
N LYS A 76 10.25 -11.64 -6.65
CA LYS A 76 9.27 -12.25 -7.56
C LYS A 76 8.48 -11.15 -8.25
N SER A 77 8.48 -11.19 -9.58
CA SER A 77 7.65 -10.31 -10.37
C SER A 77 6.18 -10.71 -10.25
N SER A 78 5.36 -9.82 -9.71
CA SER A 78 3.90 -9.93 -9.81
C SER A 78 3.32 -9.12 -10.98
N THR A 79 4.16 -8.47 -11.77
CA THR A 79 3.73 -7.65 -12.90
C THR A 79 3.33 -8.56 -14.04
N ILE A 80 2.05 -8.59 -14.35
CA ILE A 80 1.52 -9.22 -15.57
C ILE A 80 1.89 -8.31 -16.72
N PRO A 81 2.44 -8.85 -17.85
CA PRO A 81 2.72 -8.07 -19.03
C PRO A 81 1.48 -7.29 -19.50
N ASP A 82 1.63 -6.01 -19.76
CA ASP A 82 0.52 -5.17 -20.20
C ASP A 82 0.29 -5.38 -21.71
N ARG A 83 -0.83 -5.99 -22.06
CA ARG A 83 -1.23 -6.23 -23.46
C ARG A 83 -1.39 -4.91 -24.25
N ALA A 84 -1.72 -3.81 -23.59
CA ALA A 84 -1.83 -2.52 -24.25
C ALA A 84 -0.46 -2.03 -24.73
N VAL A 85 0.60 -2.25 -23.95
CA VAL A 85 1.99 -1.95 -24.36
C VAL A 85 2.35 -2.71 -25.62
N LYS A 86 2.04 -4.02 -25.66
CA LYS A 86 2.28 -4.84 -26.86
C LYS A 86 1.53 -4.31 -28.08
N TYR A 87 0.27 -3.94 -27.91
CA TYR A 87 -0.56 -3.40 -29.01
C TYR A 87 -0.03 -2.07 -29.53
N ILE A 88 0.25 -1.10 -28.65
CA ILE A 88 0.76 0.23 -29.01
C ILE A 88 2.12 0.12 -29.68
N PHE A 89 3.04 -0.68 -29.13
CA PHE A 89 4.34 -0.93 -29.75
C PHE A 89 4.22 -1.61 -31.10
N GLY A 90 3.26 -2.52 -31.28
CA GLY A 90 2.99 -3.20 -32.56
C GLY A 90 2.64 -2.22 -33.68
N LEU A 91 1.94 -1.14 -33.35
CA LEU A 91 1.65 -0.07 -34.30
C LEU A 91 2.91 0.75 -34.68
N LEU A 92 3.90 0.85 -33.78
CA LEU A 92 5.12 1.62 -34.01
C LEU A 92 6.22 0.85 -34.76
N VAL A 93 6.28 -0.48 -34.58
CA VAL A 93 7.35 -1.33 -35.15
C VAL A 93 6.88 -2.24 -36.29
N ASN A 94 5.75 -1.91 -36.91
CA ASN A 94 5.18 -2.65 -38.07
C ASN A 94 5.00 -4.16 -37.84
N GLY A 95 4.71 -4.55 -36.58
CA GLY A 95 4.38 -5.92 -36.21
C GLY A 95 5.57 -6.89 -36.09
N ASP A 96 6.81 -6.40 -36.00
CA ASP A 96 7.96 -7.26 -35.71
C ASP A 96 7.83 -7.89 -34.31
N GLU A 97 7.54 -9.19 -34.27
CA GLU A 97 7.26 -9.91 -33.03
C GLU A 97 8.46 -9.98 -32.08
N THR A 98 9.69 -9.93 -32.58
CA THR A 98 10.90 -9.96 -31.77
C THR A 98 11.06 -8.66 -31.02
N LEU A 99 10.92 -7.53 -31.71
CA LEU A 99 10.96 -6.19 -31.11
C LEU A 99 9.80 -5.98 -30.11
N LEU A 100 8.63 -6.55 -30.39
CA LEU A 100 7.47 -6.49 -29.49
C LEU A 100 7.71 -7.25 -28.18
N SER A 101 8.29 -8.45 -28.25
CA SER A 101 8.62 -9.26 -27.07
C SER A 101 9.67 -8.58 -26.21
N ASP A 102 10.69 -8.02 -26.84
CA ASP A 102 11.76 -7.29 -26.14
C ASP A 102 11.23 -6.01 -25.45
N ALA A 103 10.38 -5.25 -26.13
CA ALA A 103 9.77 -4.04 -25.55
C ALA A 103 8.89 -4.38 -24.35
N GLU A 104 8.07 -5.42 -24.42
CA GLU A 104 7.24 -5.89 -23.32
C GLU A 104 8.08 -6.35 -22.11
N MET A 105 9.16 -7.10 -22.38
CA MET A 105 10.08 -7.54 -21.35
C MET A 105 10.81 -6.36 -20.68
N HIS A 106 11.30 -5.40 -21.47
CA HIS A 106 11.97 -4.21 -20.95
C HIS A 106 11.03 -3.36 -20.12
N HIS A 107 9.82 -3.06 -20.60
CA HIS A 107 8.80 -2.33 -19.84
C HIS A 107 8.50 -3.02 -18.50
N SER A 108 8.27 -4.34 -18.52
CA SER A 108 8.06 -5.11 -17.28
C SER A 108 9.23 -5.03 -16.30
N LYS A 109 10.48 -5.04 -16.79
CA LYS A 109 11.68 -4.88 -15.96
C LYS A 109 11.76 -3.49 -15.34
N PHE A 110 11.50 -2.43 -16.12
CA PHE A 110 11.50 -1.04 -15.62
C PHE A 110 10.45 -0.84 -14.53
N MET A 111 9.20 -1.28 -14.75
CA MET A 111 8.14 -1.19 -13.73
C MET A 111 8.52 -1.92 -12.43
N LYS A 112 9.25 -3.04 -12.52
CA LYS A 112 9.74 -3.75 -11.32
C LYS A 112 10.79 -2.95 -10.58
N ILE A 113 11.71 -2.30 -11.30
CA ILE A 113 12.77 -1.48 -10.72
C ILE A 113 12.13 -0.27 -10.01
N GLU A 114 11.20 0.43 -10.66
CA GLU A 114 10.49 1.56 -10.07
C GLU A 114 9.74 1.18 -8.79
N ASN A 115 8.99 0.08 -8.82
CA ASN A 115 8.30 -0.43 -7.63
C ASN A 115 9.28 -0.81 -6.51
N LEU A 116 10.44 -1.37 -6.86
CA LEU A 116 11.47 -1.70 -5.88
C LEU A 116 12.08 -0.45 -5.27
N VAL A 117 12.40 0.55 -6.09
CA VAL A 117 12.95 1.84 -5.63
C VAL A 117 11.96 2.52 -4.70
N GLY A 118 10.67 2.59 -5.05
CA GLY A 118 9.63 3.10 -4.18
C GLY A 118 9.60 2.39 -2.81
N SER A 119 9.59 1.06 -2.83
CA SER A 119 9.59 0.26 -1.60
C SER A 119 10.87 0.43 -0.75
N LEU A 120 12.04 0.61 -1.37
CA LEU A 120 13.29 0.89 -0.67
C LEU A 120 13.28 2.26 0.01
N ILE A 121 12.73 3.28 -0.68
CA ILE A 121 12.57 4.62 -0.12
C ILE A 121 11.62 4.58 1.08
N GLU A 122 10.48 3.90 0.97
CA GLU A 122 9.54 3.74 2.08
C GLU A 122 10.19 3.04 3.28
N GLU A 123 10.93 1.95 3.06
CA GLU A 123 11.63 1.24 4.13
C GLU A 123 12.70 2.12 4.79
N TYR A 124 13.54 2.82 4.02
CA TYR A 124 14.53 3.75 4.52
C TYR A 124 13.88 4.88 5.35
N LEU A 125 12.82 5.50 4.82
CA LEU A 125 12.09 6.55 5.52
C LEU A 125 11.42 6.03 6.79
N SER A 126 10.92 4.79 6.80
CA SER A 126 10.30 4.19 7.99
C SER A 126 11.26 4.14 9.18
N GLU A 127 12.55 3.90 8.94
CA GLU A 127 13.56 3.93 9.98
C GLU A 127 13.91 5.36 10.41
N LYS A 128 14.09 6.28 9.44
CA LYS A 128 14.49 7.66 9.71
C LYS A 128 13.39 8.51 10.35
N LEU A 129 12.16 8.32 9.94
CA LEU A 129 11.03 9.10 10.42
C LEU A 129 10.51 8.62 11.79
N LYS A 130 10.80 7.40 12.19
CA LYS A 130 10.42 6.85 13.50
C LYS A 130 10.87 7.75 14.66
N TYR A 131 12.06 8.33 14.58
CA TYR A 131 12.57 9.27 15.59
C TYR A 131 11.80 10.59 15.67
N LYS A 132 10.97 10.87 14.66
CA LYS A 132 10.08 12.05 14.60
C LYS A 132 8.62 11.68 14.86
N ASN A 133 8.37 10.49 15.42
CA ASN A 133 7.02 9.97 15.69
C ASN A 133 6.15 9.80 14.45
N TRP A 134 6.78 9.49 13.30
CA TRP A 134 6.11 9.08 12.09
C TRP A 134 6.27 7.59 11.86
N TYR A 135 5.23 6.93 11.43
CA TYR A 135 5.16 5.49 11.21
C TYR A 135 4.67 5.16 9.81
N CYS A 136 5.17 4.06 9.26
CA CYS A 136 4.75 3.60 7.94
C CYS A 136 3.39 2.88 8.01
N ALA A 137 2.50 3.19 7.06
CA ALA A 137 1.20 2.54 6.91
C ALA A 137 1.33 1.23 6.11
N TRP A 138 2.06 0.27 6.67
CA TRP A 138 2.38 -0.99 6.00
C TRP A 138 1.18 -1.67 5.37
N GLY A 139 1.36 -2.19 4.14
CA GLY A 139 0.34 -2.97 3.44
C GLY A 139 -0.89 -2.14 3.05
N GLU A 140 -0.74 -0.85 2.81
CA GLU A 140 -1.86 0.08 2.59
C GLU A 140 -2.91 -0.02 3.71
N SER A 141 -2.45 -0.06 4.96
CA SER A 141 -3.33 -0.08 6.13
C SER A 141 -4.15 1.20 6.30
N ILE A 142 -3.72 2.29 5.66
CA ILE A 142 -4.46 3.53 5.43
C ILE A 142 -4.50 3.75 3.92
N LYS A 143 -5.66 4.03 3.37
CA LYS A 143 -5.85 4.19 1.92
C LYS A 143 -5.06 5.40 1.39
N SER A 144 -4.21 5.17 0.39
CA SER A 144 -3.40 6.20 -0.29
C SER A 144 -2.48 7.01 0.62
N VAL A 145 -2.02 6.42 1.73
CA VAL A 145 -1.12 7.04 2.69
C VAL A 145 0.05 6.10 2.94
N ASP A 146 1.28 6.62 2.89
CA ASP A 146 2.48 5.84 3.13
C ASP A 146 2.98 5.99 4.57
N PHE A 147 2.81 7.18 5.17
CA PHE A 147 3.20 7.46 6.56
C PHE A 147 2.15 8.27 7.28
N TYR A 148 2.10 8.09 8.60
CA TYR A 148 1.24 8.86 9.51
C TYR A 148 2.02 9.25 10.77
N SER A 149 1.70 10.42 11.34
CA SER A 149 2.24 10.84 12.64
C SER A 149 1.34 10.42 13.79
N VAL A 150 1.86 10.45 15.01
CA VAL A 150 1.05 10.26 16.24
C VAL A 150 -0.03 11.34 16.41
N ASN A 151 0.13 12.49 15.76
CA ASN A 151 -0.83 13.60 15.79
C ASN A 151 -1.94 13.45 14.74
N GLY A 152 -1.87 12.40 13.88
CA GLY A 152 -2.83 12.18 12.81
C GLY A 152 -2.53 12.90 11.50
N ASP A 153 -1.31 13.48 11.36
CA ASP A 153 -0.84 13.99 10.07
C ASP A 153 -0.54 12.84 9.12
N LEU A 154 -0.69 13.08 7.83
CA LEU A 154 -0.57 12.07 6.79
C LEU A 154 0.46 12.50 5.75
N LEU A 155 1.24 11.54 5.25
CA LEU A 155 2.26 11.78 4.24
C LEU A 155 2.17 10.70 3.16
N GLN A 156 2.20 11.14 1.90
CA GLN A 156 2.42 10.28 0.75
C GLN A 156 3.78 10.60 0.12
N VAL A 157 4.56 9.57 -0.18
CA VAL A 157 5.87 9.68 -0.81
C VAL A 157 5.72 9.40 -2.30
N LYS A 158 6.33 10.23 -3.14
CA LYS A 158 6.39 10.02 -4.59
C LYS A 158 7.82 10.24 -5.07
N THR A 159 8.27 9.40 -5.98
CA THR A 159 9.50 9.67 -6.74
C THR A 159 9.24 10.78 -7.76
N SER A 160 10.21 11.67 -7.97
CA SER A 160 10.07 12.81 -8.89
C SER A 160 9.75 12.41 -10.33
N ASP A 161 10.18 11.22 -10.73
CA ASP A 161 10.06 10.71 -12.09
C ASP A 161 8.74 9.99 -12.37
N ASN A 162 7.95 9.75 -11.33
CA ASN A 162 6.67 9.04 -11.45
C ASN A 162 5.49 10.01 -11.41
N LEU A 163 5.30 10.77 -12.49
CA LEU A 163 4.21 11.75 -12.64
C LEU A 163 2.83 11.10 -12.82
N GLU A 164 2.78 9.84 -13.26
CA GLU A 164 1.53 9.19 -13.66
C GLU A 164 0.74 8.55 -12.51
N ASN A 165 1.38 8.23 -11.38
CA ASN A 165 0.70 7.65 -10.22
C ASN A 165 -0.01 8.70 -9.35
N SER A 166 -0.78 9.57 -9.97
CA SER A 166 -1.62 10.57 -9.32
C SER A 166 -2.97 9.98 -8.85
N SER A 167 -2.96 8.79 -8.27
CA SER A 167 -4.22 8.15 -7.82
C SER A 167 -4.91 8.86 -6.66
N SER A 168 -4.53 10.08 -6.31
CA SER A 168 -5.12 10.77 -5.15
C SER A 168 -5.08 12.29 -5.21
N SER A 169 -5.51 12.89 -6.30
CA SER A 169 -5.88 14.31 -6.29
C SER A 169 -6.89 14.63 -5.16
N LYS A 170 -7.83 13.72 -4.91
CA LYS A 170 -8.84 13.87 -3.84
C LYS A 170 -8.31 13.85 -2.40
N VAL A 171 -7.13 13.31 -2.14
CA VAL A 171 -6.52 13.33 -0.79
C VAL A 171 -5.69 14.58 -0.56
N ARG A 172 -5.35 15.34 -1.62
CA ARG A 172 -4.59 16.59 -1.53
C ARG A 172 -5.41 17.81 -1.19
N GLU A 173 -6.74 17.73 -1.33
CA GLU A 173 -7.69 18.84 -1.14
C GLU A 173 -8.40 18.79 0.23
N GLY A 174 -8.01 17.85 1.12
CA GLY A 174 -8.60 17.67 2.45
C GLY A 174 -7.79 18.29 3.58
#